data_ad71776840cecfea6222e40b1ae68054
#
_entry.id   ad71776840cecfea6222e40b1ae68054
#
_cell.length_a   1.000
_cell.length_b   1.000
_cell.length_c   1.000
_cell.angle_alpha   90.00
_cell.angle_beta   90.00
_cell.angle_gamma   90.00
#
_symmetry.space_group_name_H-M   'P 1'
#
loop_
_entity.id
_entity.type
_entity.pdbx_description
1 polymer ?
#
loop_
_entity_poly.entity_id
_entity_poly.type
_entity_poly.pdbx_seq_one_letter_code
_entity_poly.pdbx_strand_id
1 'polypeptide(L)'
;GGLHDGAERIPDYDKEERDRRTAVMADPVQLTSRPLHQAPNYGTGFAPYFIPLSLWVGAMVAYMLIPPLNRRALAVGASSWRIALAGWLPVAAIGVLQTAALMAVLHWAVGLEMARAGGTIAFLFLVAACFGAIIQWLNARFGPAGRILVLALLMLQLTSAGGTYPVQTSPGFFNAIHPFLPMSHVVDALRRLITGGDLGPVWLACAVLTGFTAAALALTALAARRRQVWTLNRLHPELSL
;
A
#
# COMPACT_ATOMS: atom_id res chain seq x y z
N GLY A 1 -5.12 44.26 54.97
CA GLY A 1 -3.74 44.41 54.54
C GLY A 1 -3.27 43.44 53.42
N GLY A 2 -3.91 42.31 53.22
CA GLY A 2 -3.34 41.28 52.33
C GLY A 2 -3.43 41.51 50.81
N LEU A 3 -4.30 42.40 50.33
CA LEU A 3 -4.47 42.72 48.91
C LEU A 3 -3.46 43.77 48.43
N HIS A 4 -2.97 44.63 49.30
CA HIS A 4 -1.96 45.63 48.94
C HIS A 4 -0.54 45.04 48.83
N ASP A 5 -0.19 44.08 49.69
CA ASP A 5 1.10 43.37 49.65
C ASP A 5 1.22 42.45 48.45
N GLY A 6 0.08 41.98 47.90
CA GLY A 6 0.05 41.17 46.66
C GLY A 6 0.22 41.99 45.38
N ALA A 7 -0.22 43.24 45.38
CA ALA A 7 -0.12 44.13 44.22
C ALA A 7 1.28 44.64 43.99
N GLU A 8 2.06 44.84 45.05
CA GLU A 8 3.48 45.26 44.96
C GLU A 8 4.43 44.16 44.47
N ARG A 9 3.97 42.92 44.44
CA ARG A 9 4.73 41.78 43.88
C ARG A 9 4.51 41.52 42.39
N ILE A 10 3.59 42.26 41.77
CA ILE A 10 3.39 42.15 40.31
C ILE A 10 4.39 43.11 39.67
N PRO A 11 5.38 42.61 38.91
CA PRO A 11 6.30 43.49 38.20
C PRO A 11 5.53 44.43 37.25
N ASP A 12 5.80 45.73 37.42
CA ASP A 12 5.20 46.75 36.54
C ASP A 12 5.93 46.69 35.19
N TYR A 13 5.37 45.91 34.26
CA TYR A 13 5.95 45.79 32.95
C TYR A 13 5.61 47.01 32.09
N ASP A 14 6.62 47.57 31.43
CA ASP A 14 6.45 48.63 30.47
C ASP A 14 5.58 48.16 29.32
N LYS A 15 4.89 49.08 28.62
CA LYS A 15 3.89 48.76 27.60
C LYS A 15 4.47 47.88 26.48
N GLU A 16 5.72 48.15 26.07
CA GLU A 16 6.45 47.35 25.10
C GLU A 16 6.72 45.91 25.58
N GLU A 17 7.01 45.72 26.87
CA GLU A 17 7.29 44.42 27.42
C GLU A 17 6.01 43.62 27.66
N ARG A 18 4.89 44.26 27.94
CA ARG A 18 3.56 43.66 27.98
C ARG A 18 3.13 43.18 26.59
N ASP A 19 3.27 44.02 25.57
CA ASP A 19 2.91 43.68 24.18
C ASP A 19 3.78 42.52 23.66
N ARG A 20 5.05 42.51 23.98
CA ARG A 20 5.98 41.43 23.64
C ARG A 20 5.66 40.11 24.36
N ARG A 21 5.29 40.15 25.62
CA ARG A 21 4.86 38.95 26.36
C ARG A 21 3.49 38.44 25.91
N THR A 22 2.60 39.34 25.60
CA THR A 22 1.30 38.98 25.05
C THR A 22 1.45 38.34 23.69
N ALA A 23 2.33 38.82 22.83
CA ALA A 23 2.65 38.21 21.54
C ALA A 23 3.27 36.81 21.69
N VAL A 24 4.19 36.65 22.67
CA VAL A 24 4.81 35.34 22.98
C VAL A 24 3.80 34.38 23.64
N MET A 25 2.84 34.86 24.42
CA MET A 25 1.79 34.04 25.02
C MET A 25 0.70 33.68 23.98
N ALA A 26 0.44 34.56 23.01
CA ALA A 26 -0.51 34.29 21.94
C ALA A 26 0.04 33.31 20.89
N ASP A 27 1.35 33.33 20.65
CA ASP A 27 2.03 32.41 19.74
C ASP A 27 3.38 31.94 20.32
N PRO A 28 3.34 31.05 21.35
CA PRO A 28 4.50 30.62 22.12
C PRO A 28 5.49 29.78 21.31
N VAL A 29 5.12 29.34 20.13
CA VAL A 29 5.95 28.50 19.25
C VAL A 29 5.90 29.03 17.83
N GLN A 30 6.96 29.71 17.40
CA GLN A 30 7.15 29.99 15.98
C GLN A 30 7.51 28.69 15.26
N LEU A 31 6.49 28.07 14.66
CA LEU A 31 6.63 26.92 13.77
C LEU A 31 7.33 27.39 12.49
N THR A 32 8.67 27.30 12.44
CA THR A 32 9.41 27.41 11.18
C THR A 32 9.25 26.08 10.44
N SER A 33 8.13 25.93 9.76
CA SER A 33 7.92 24.81 8.85
C SER A 33 8.81 25.01 7.61
N ARG A 34 9.86 24.21 7.48
CA ARG A 34 10.64 24.10 6.24
C ARG A 34 10.26 22.77 5.56
N PRO A 35 9.25 22.75 4.70
CA PRO A 35 8.94 21.55 3.96
C PRO A 35 10.09 21.29 2.98
N LEU A 36 10.74 20.14 3.10
CA LEU A 36 11.83 19.70 2.23
C LEU A 36 11.33 19.50 0.79
N HIS A 37 10.07 19.04 0.63
CA HIS A 37 9.36 18.91 -0.63
C HIS A 37 7.86 19.16 -0.39
N GLN A 38 7.32 20.19 -1.00
CA GLN A 38 5.89 20.51 -0.93
C GLN A 38 5.13 19.76 -2.02
N ALA A 39 4.02 19.12 -1.65
CA ALA A 39 3.03 18.68 -2.62
C ALA A 39 2.29 19.93 -3.17
N PRO A 40 2.30 20.18 -4.49
CA PRO A 40 1.74 21.40 -5.07
C PRO A 40 0.22 21.54 -4.85
N ASN A 41 -0.48 20.43 -4.62
CA ASN A 41 -1.91 20.42 -4.32
C ASN A 41 -2.27 19.25 -3.40
N TYR A 42 -3.49 19.29 -2.84
CA TYR A 42 -4.01 18.28 -1.92
C TYR A 42 -4.08 16.87 -2.54
N GLY A 43 -4.40 16.78 -3.84
CA GLY A 43 -4.44 15.53 -4.58
C GLY A 43 -3.07 14.86 -4.68
N THR A 44 -2.01 15.63 -4.90
CA THR A 44 -0.63 15.12 -4.94
C THR A 44 -0.19 14.56 -3.59
N GLY A 45 -0.65 15.15 -2.48
CA GLY A 45 -0.32 14.68 -1.13
C GLY A 45 -0.94 13.31 -0.78
N PHE A 46 -2.16 13.05 -1.25
CA PHE A 46 -2.88 11.79 -0.99
C PHE A 46 -2.67 10.70 -2.05
N ALA A 47 -2.23 11.06 -3.25
CA ALA A 47 -2.00 10.12 -4.36
C ALA A 47 -1.15 8.89 -3.95
N PRO A 48 -0.03 9.02 -3.20
CA PRO A 48 0.78 7.87 -2.80
C PRO A 48 0.04 6.80 -2.00
N TYR A 49 -1.07 7.16 -1.36
CA TYR A 49 -1.88 6.23 -0.57
C TYR A 49 -3.04 5.65 -1.38
N PHE A 50 -3.78 6.48 -2.12
CA PHE A 50 -4.96 6.03 -2.86
C PHE A 50 -4.63 5.25 -4.14
N ILE A 51 -3.49 5.51 -4.77
CA ILE A 51 -3.04 4.77 -5.94
C ILE A 51 -2.86 3.28 -5.62
N PRO A 52 -2.02 2.86 -4.64
CA PRO A 52 -1.86 1.45 -4.33
C PRO A 52 -3.14 0.81 -3.77
N LEU A 53 -3.97 1.55 -3.04
CA LEU A 53 -5.28 1.08 -2.62
C LEU A 53 -6.14 0.67 -3.82
N SER A 54 -6.23 1.53 -4.84
CA SER A 54 -7.01 1.25 -6.04
C SER A 54 -6.49 0.04 -6.82
N LEU A 55 -5.16 -0.13 -6.92
CA LEU A 55 -4.54 -1.28 -7.57
C LEU A 55 -4.81 -2.59 -6.83
N TRP A 56 -4.79 -2.57 -5.49
CA TRP A 56 -5.15 -3.73 -4.69
C TRP A 56 -6.60 -4.14 -4.88
N VAL A 57 -7.52 -3.17 -4.79
CA VAL A 57 -8.96 -3.41 -4.98
C VAL A 57 -9.23 -3.91 -6.40
N GLY A 58 -8.60 -3.34 -7.42
CA GLY A 58 -8.73 -3.80 -8.80
C GLY A 58 -8.28 -5.24 -9.00
N ALA A 59 -7.13 -5.63 -8.44
CA ALA A 59 -6.67 -7.00 -8.48
C ALA A 59 -7.61 -7.96 -7.72
N MET A 60 -8.16 -7.51 -6.58
CA MET A 60 -9.16 -8.27 -5.81
C MET A 60 -10.43 -8.52 -6.65
N VAL A 61 -10.97 -7.50 -7.30
CA VAL A 61 -12.15 -7.61 -8.18
C VAL A 61 -11.83 -8.50 -9.38
N ALA A 62 -10.65 -8.37 -9.99
CA ALA A 62 -10.24 -9.22 -11.09
C ALA A 62 -10.27 -10.72 -10.70
N TYR A 63 -9.82 -11.08 -9.50
CA TYR A 63 -9.88 -12.46 -9.01
C TYR A 63 -11.26 -12.90 -8.49
N MET A 64 -12.22 -12.03 -8.40
CA MET A 64 -13.63 -12.45 -8.25
C MET A 64 -14.19 -13.00 -9.56
N LEU A 65 -13.72 -12.46 -10.69
CA LEU A 65 -14.17 -12.84 -12.04
C LEU A 65 -13.29 -13.92 -12.68
N ILE A 66 -11.98 -13.88 -12.45
CA ILE A 66 -10.99 -14.76 -13.05
C ILE A 66 -10.54 -15.80 -12.01
N PRO A 67 -10.59 -17.11 -12.33
CA PRO A 67 -10.11 -18.14 -11.42
C PRO A 67 -8.59 -18.00 -11.18
N PRO A 68 -8.12 -18.13 -9.90
CA PRO A 68 -6.71 -17.95 -9.57
C PRO A 68 -5.79 -19.00 -10.18
N LEU A 69 -6.31 -20.17 -10.51
CA LEU A 69 -5.62 -21.23 -11.25
C LEU A 69 -6.38 -21.55 -12.52
N ASN A 70 -5.68 -21.60 -13.65
CA ASN A 70 -6.28 -21.90 -14.92
C ASN A 70 -6.75 -23.39 -14.96
N ARG A 71 -8.07 -23.57 -15.00
CA ARG A 71 -8.70 -24.91 -14.96
C ARG A 71 -8.31 -25.79 -16.16
N ARG A 72 -8.15 -25.19 -17.35
CA ARG A 72 -7.75 -25.91 -18.57
C ARG A 72 -6.30 -26.41 -18.43
N ALA A 73 -5.40 -25.56 -17.96
CA ALA A 73 -4.01 -25.94 -17.74
C ALA A 73 -3.86 -27.02 -16.63
N LEU A 74 -4.73 -27.01 -15.62
CA LEU A 74 -4.79 -28.07 -14.60
C LEU A 74 -5.25 -29.40 -15.22
N ALA A 75 -6.28 -29.37 -16.09
CA ALA A 75 -6.86 -30.58 -16.68
C ALA A 75 -5.91 -31.29 -17.64
N VAL A 76 -5.06 -30.54 -18.38
CA VAL A 76 -4.07 -31.13 -19.32
C VAL A 76 -2.74 -31.52 -18.63
N GLY A 77 -2.66 -31.43 -17.32
CA GLY A 77 -1.44 -31.81 -16.59
C GLY A 77 -0.24 -30.89 -16.86
N ALA A 78 -0.47 -29.60 -17.20
CA ALA A 78 0.60 -28.66 -17.44
C ALA A 78 1.50 -28.49 -16.21
N SER A 79 2.75 -28.07 -16.40
CA SER A 79 3.66 -27.82 -15.28
C SER A 79 3.09 -26.76 -14.31
N SER A 80 3.29 -26.92 -13.03
CA SER A 80 2.74 -26.08 -11.95
C SER A 80 3.08 -24.59 -12.12
N TRP A 81 4.25 -24.27 -12.68
CA TRP A 81 4.65 -22.91 -13.05
C TRP A 81 3.79 -22.32 -14.17
N ARG A 82 3.52 -23.10 -15.22
CA ARG A 82 2.67 -22.64 -16.31
C ARG A 82 1.25 -22.38 -15.82
N ILE A 83 0.74 -23.20 -14.89
CA ILE A 83 -0.58 -23.00 -14.29
C ILE A 83 -0.61 -21.69 -13.46
N ALA A 84 0.42 -21.45 -12.65
CA ALA A 84 0.53 -20.23 -11.86
C ALA A 84 0.60 -18.99 -12.75
N LEU A 85 1.48 -18.99 -13.74
CA LEU A 85 1.61 -17.88 -14.69
C LEU A 85 0.36 -17.65 -15.54
N ALA A 86 -0.29 -18.72 -16.01
CA ALA A 86 -1.52 -18.61 -16.79
C ALA A 86 -2.71 -18.04 -15.99
N GLY A 87 -2.71 -18.16 -14.67
CA GLY A 87 -3.69 -17.52 -13.80
C GLY A 87 -3.31 -16.08 -13.41
N TRP A 88 -2.01 -15.76 -13.40
CA TRP A 88 -1.50 -14.46 -13.02
C TRP A 88 -1.47 -13.45 -14.18
N LEU A 89 -1.01 -13.86 -15.36
CA LEU A 89 -0.81 -12.98 -16.51
C LEU A 89 -2.06 -12.15 -16.91
N PRO A 90 -3.29 -12.72 -16.97
CA PRO A 90 -4.48 -11.92 -17.29
C PRO A 90 -4.71 -10.79 -16.28
N VAL A 91 -4.51 -11.06 -14.98
CA VAL A 91 -4.70 -10.06 -13.93
C VAL A 91 -3.57 -9.03 -13.94
N ALA A 92 -2.34 -9.44 -14.24
CA ALA A 92 -1.23 -8.52 -14.44
C ALA A 92 -1.49 -7.58 -15.64
N ALA A 93 -2.03 -8.09 -16.75
CA ALA A 93 -2.42 -7.27 -17.91
C ALA A 93 -3.54 -6.27 -17.55
N ILE A 94 -4.56 -6.70 -16.80
CA ILE A 94 -5.59 -5.80 -16.26
C ILE A 94 -4.95 -4.73 -15.38
N GLY A 95 -3.99 -5.09 -14.52
CA GLY A 95 -3.25 -4.15 -13.67
C GLY A 95 -2.46 -3.11 -14.45
N VAL A 96 -1.87 -3.48 -15.60
CA VAL A 96 -1.22 -2.53 -16.52
C VAL A 96 -2.23 -1.54 -17.09
N LEU A 97 -3.38 -2.03 -17.60
CA LEU A 97 -4.44 -1.19 -18.13
C LEU A 97 -5.03 -0.27 -17.05
N GLN A 98 -5.26 -0.80 -15.86
CA GLN A 98 -5.74 -0.03 -14.71
C GLN A 98 -4.74 1.07 -14.33
N THR A 99 -3.45 0.77 -14.28
CA THR A 99 -2.40 1.76 -14.00
C THR A 99 -2.39 2.86 -15.05
N ALA A 100 -2.47 2.49 -16.34
CA ALA A 100 -2.49 3.45 -17.43
C ALA A 100 -3.73 4.37 -17.35
N ALA A 101 -4.92 3.79 -17.14
CA ALA A 101 -6.15 4.57 -16.97
C ALA A 101 -6.10 5.48 -15.75
N LEU A 102 -5.62 4.97 -14.60
CA LEU A 102 -5.50 5.73 -13.37
C LEU A 102 -4.55 6.90 -13.53
N MET A 103 -3.37 6.68 -14.13
CA MET A 103 -2.39 7.74 -14.38
C MET A 103 -2.92 8.79 -15.37
N ALA A 104 -3.64 8.37 -16.41
CA ALA A 104 -4.29 9.28 -17.35
C ALA A 104 -5.29 10.20 -16.62
N VAL A 105 -6.19 9.64 -15.81
CA VAL A 105 -7.17 10.41 -15.04
C VAL A 105 -6.47 11.35 -14.04
N LEU A 106 -5.49 10.86 -13.29
CA LEU A 106 -4.78 11.67 -12.31
C LEU A 106 -4.01 12.83 -12.95
N HIS A 107 -3.40 12.59 -14.12
CA HIS A 107 -2.66 13.63 -14.83
C HIS A 107 -3.61 14.66 -15.47
N TRP A 108 -4.63 14.25 -16.22
CA TRP A 108 -5.47 15.17 -16.99
C TRP A 108 -6.63 15.76 -16.21
N ALA A 109 -7.26 14.99 -15.29
CA ALA A 109 -8.43 15.47 -14.55
C ALA A 109 -8.08 16.08 -13.18
N VAL A 110 -7.03 15.58 -12.52
CA VAL A 110 -6.64 16.03 -11.18
C VAL A 110 -5.43 16.98 -11.22
N GLY A 111 -4.71 17.03 -12.35
CA GLY A 111 -3.50 17.85 -12.48
C GLY A 111 -2.33 17.32 -11.63
N LEU A 112 -2.20 15.99 -11.50
CA LEU A 112 -1.11 15.38 -10.75
C LEU A 112 0.22 15.66 -11.48
N GLU A 113 1.07 16.44 -10.87
CA GLU A 113 2.44 16.66 -11.32
C GLU A 113 3.38 15.68 -10.61
N MET A 114 4.14 14.93 -11.39
CA MET A 114 5.10 13.93 -10.89
C MET A 114 6.51 14.35 -11.27
N ALA A 115 7.40 14.44 -10.31
CA ALA A 115 8.81 14.74 -10.56
C ALA A 115 9.48 13.70 -11.47
N ARG A 116 9.02 12.44 -11.42
CA ARG A 116 9.56 11.31 -12.19
C ARG A 116 8.47 10.44 -12.78
N ALA A 117 7.69 10.98 -13.72
CA ALA A 117 6.51 10.30 -14.29
C ALA A 117 6.80 8.89 -14.84
N GLY A 118 7.85 8.73 -15.67
CA GLY A 118 8.22 7.42 -16.23
C GLY A 118 8.58 6.39 -15.15
N GLY A 119 9.35 6.80 -14.15
CA GLY A 119 9.71 5.94 -13.01
C GLY A 119 8.49 5.55 -12.18
N THR A 120 7.57 6.48 -11.95
CA THR A 120 6.31 6.23 -11.23
C THR A 120 5.46 5.21 -11.95
N ILE A 121 5.26 5.34 -13.26
CA ILE A 121 4.46 4.41 -14.07
C ILE A 121 5.09 3.01 -14.08
N ALA A 122 6.40 2.92 -14.30
CA ALA A 122 7.12 1.64 -14.27
C ALA A 122 7.03 0.95 -12.90
N PHE A 123 7.16 1.73 -11.82
CA PHE A 123 7.02 1.23 -10.46
C PHE A 123 5.59 0.72 -10.20
N LEU A 124 4.56 1.43 -10.67
CA LEU A 124 3.17 1.01 -10.51
C LEU A 124 2.84 -0.28 -11.26
N PHE A 125 3.47 -0.55 -12.39
CA PHE A 125 3.34 -1.86 -13.04
C PHE A 125 3.88 -2.99 -12.16
N LEU A 126 5.00 -2.78 -11.50
CA LEU A 126 5.54 -3.73 -10.54
C LEU A 126 4.61 -3.90 -9.33
N VAL A 127 4.03 -2.82 -8.81
CA VAL A 127 3.05 -2.86 -7.71
C VAL A 127 1.82 -3.69 -8.11
N ALA A 128 1.24 -3.42 -9.27
CA ALA A 128 0.08 -4.18 -9.78
C ALA A 128 0.40 -5.66 -9.95
N ALA A 129 1.57 -5.99 -10.50
CA ALA A 129 2.07 -7.35 -10.65
C ALA A 129 2.23 -8.07 -9.31
N CYS A 130 2.81 -7.39 -8.31
CA CYS A 130 3.00 -7.91 -6.96
C CYS A 130 1.67 -8.16 -6.25
N PHE A 131 0.78 -7.19 -6.23
CA PHE A 131 -0.53 -7.31 -5.60
C PHE A 131 -1.35 -8.43 -6.25
N GLY A 132 -1.35 -8.51 -7.59
CA GLY A 132 -1.97 -9.61 -8.32
C GLY A 132 -1.42 -10.98 -7.91
N ALA A 133 -0.11 -11.12 -7.74
CA ALA A 133 0.50 -12.39 -7.33
C ALA A 133 0.14 -12.79 -5.90
N ILE A 134 0.15 -11.84 -4.95
CA ILE A 134 -0.23 -12.10 -3.54
C ILE A 134 -1.70 -12.55 -3.45
N ILE A 135 -2.59 -11.80 -4.11
CA ILE A 135 -4.03 -12.08 -4.11
C ILE A 135 -4.31 -13.43 -4.79
N GLN A 136 -3.60 -13.73 -5.89
CA GLN A 136 -3.66 -15.03 -6.56
C GLN A 136 -3.34 -16.17 -5.60
N TRP A 137 -2.20 -16.08 -4.90
CA TRP A 137 -1.76 -17.10 -3.97
C TRP A 137 -2.79 -17.35 -2.86
N LEU A 138 -3.28 -16.27 -2.23
CA LEU A 138 -4.29 -16.39 -1.17
C LEU A 138 -5.55 -17.11 -1.66
N ASN A 139 -6.07 -16.72 -2.83
CA ASN A 139 -7.24 -17.36 -3.43
C ASN A 139 -6.96 -18.80 -3.89
N ALA A 140 -5.78 -19.07 -4.47
CA ALA A 140 -5.39 -20.40 -4.91
C ALA A 140 -5.23 -21.37 -3.74
N ARG A 141 -4.71 -20.91 -2.60
CA ARG A 141 -4.43 -21.76 -1.42
C ARG A 141 -5.67 -21.98 -0.56
N PHE A 142 -6.44 -20.93 -0.29
CA PHE A 142 -7.51 -20.93 0.69
C PHE A 142 -8.92 -20.90 0.06
N GLY A 143 -9.03 -20.76 -1.27
CA GLY A 143 -10.33 -20.73 -1.94
C GLY A 143 -11.23 -19.57 -1.47
N PRO A 144 -12.49 -19.84 -1.06
CA PRO A 144 -13.39 -18.77 -0.59
C PRO A 144 -12.86 -18.00 0.63
N ALA A 145 -12.20 -18.67 1.58
CA ALA A 145 -11.57 -18.03 2.73
C ALA A 145 -10.42 -17.09 2.30
N GLY A 146 -9.78 -17.37 1.17
CA GLY A 146 -8.75 -16.49 0.59
C GLY A 146 -9.25 -15.08 0.31
N ARG A 147 -10.50 -14.92 -0.10
CA ARG A 147 -11.11 -13.59 -0.33
C ARG A 147 -11.24 -12.79 0.96
N ILE A 148 -11.60 -13.45 2.06
CA ILE A 148 -11.66 -12.82 3.39
C ILE A 148 -10.26 -12.40 3.84
N LEU A 149 -9.27 -13.27 3.64
CA LEU A 149 -7.86 -12.96 3.96
C LEU A 149 -7.32 -11.79 3.14
N VAL A 150 -7.69 -11.67 1.86
CA VAL A 150 -7.31 -10.52 1.01
C VAL A 150 -7.87 -9.22 1.56
N LEU A 151 -9.14 -9.21 2.03
CA LEU A 151 -9.75 -8.03 2.67
C LEU A 151 -9.10 -7.73 4.02
N ALA A 152 -8.87 -8.73 4.86
CA ALA A 152 -8.22 -8.56 6.15
C ALA A 152 -6.79 -7.99 5.97
N LEU A 153 -6.04 -8.52 4.98
CA LEU A 153 -4.72 -8.01 4.66
C LEU A 153 -4.77 -6.56 4.13
N LEU A 154 -5.79 -6.21 3.35
CA LEU A 154 -6.01 -4.83 2.92
C LEU A 154 -6.19 -3.89 4.12
N MET A 155 -7.09 -4.24 5.07
CA MET A 155 -7.32 -3.43 6.26
C MET A 155 -6.05 -3.25 7.09
N LEU A 156 -5.30 -4.33 7.26
CA LEU A 156 -4.03 -4.32 7.96
C LEU A 156 -3.00 -3.39 7.28
N GLN A 157 -2.90 -3.47 5.95
CA GLN A 157 -2.01 -2.63 5.14
C GLN A 157 -2.39 -1.15 5.21
N LEU A 158 -3.69 -0.83 5.08
CA LEU A 158 -4.18 0.55 5.14
C LEU A 158 -3.86 1.22 6.47
N THR A 159 -4.06 0.49 7.58
CA THR A 159 -3.76 1.00 8.92
C THR A 159 -2.26 1.19 9.14
N SER A 160 -1.44 0.28 8.59
CA SER A 160 0.02 0.28 8.83
C SER A 160 0.81 1.11 7.81
N ALA A 161 0.23 1.47 6.66
CA ALA A 161 0.97 2.14 5.59
C ALA A 161 1.32 3.62 5.87
N GLY A 162 0.80 4.21 6.95
CA GLY A 162 1.10 5.60 7.30
C GLY A 162 0.65 6.62 6.26
N GLY A 163 -0.46 6.33 5.56
CA GLY A 163 -0.93 7.13 4.44
C GLY A 163 -1.52 8.48 4.86
N THR A 164 -2.38 8.48 5.86
CA THR A 164 -3.09 9.65 6.38
C THR A 164 -2.49 10.20 7.66
N TYR A 165 -1.83 9.35 8.45
CA TYR A 165 -1.17 9.72 9.71
C TYR A 165 0.25 9.16 9.75
N PRO A 166 1.20 9.83 10.44
CA PRO A 166 2.53 9.27 10.66
C PRO A 166 2.46 7.92 11.37
N VAL A 167 3.17 6.91 10.88
CA VAL A 167 3.19 5.55 11.45
C VAL A 167 3.56 5.55 12.93
N GLN A 168 4.41 6.49 13.35
CA GLN A 168 4.87 6.66 14.73
C GLN A 168 3.73 6.96 15.72
N THR A 169 2.60 7.48 15.24
CA THR A 169 1.42 7.75 16.08
C THR A 169 0.48 6.56 16.20
N SER A 170 0.74 5.48 15.45
CA SER A 170 -0.04 4.25 15.48
C SER A 170 0.35 3.36 16.66
N PRO A 171 -0.56 2.50 17.18
CA PRO A 171 -0.24 1.52 18.21
C PRO A 171 0.97 0.64 17.83
N GLY A 172 1.78 0.23 18.82
CA GLY A 172 3.05 -0.47 18.60
C GLY A 172 2.98 -1.71 17.73
N PHE A 173 1.85 -2.43 17.73
CA PHE A 173 1.60 -3.56 16.84
C PHE A 173 1.72 -3.17 15.37
N PHE A 174 1.08 -2.07 14.93
CA PHE A 174 1.12 -1.62 13.53
C PHE A 174 2.50 -1.14 13.11
N ASN A 175 3.25 -0.53 14.03
CA ASN A 175 4.66 -0.17 13.81
C ASN A 175 5.54 -1.40 13.60
N ALA A 176 5.30 -2.47 14.36
CA ALA A 176 6.08 -3.71 14.25
C ALA A 176 5.84 -4.45 12.92
N ILE A 177 4.62 -4.43 12.39
CA ILE A 177 4.28 -5.10 11.13
C ILE A 177 4.53 -4.25 9.88
N HIS A 178 4.64 -2.93 10.02
CA HIS A 178 4.86 -1.98 8.92
C HIS A 178 5.95 -2.42 7.93
N PRO A 179 7.17 -2.82 8.34
CA PRO A 179 8.24 -3.21 7.42
C PRO A 179 7.98 -4.53 6.66
N PHE A 180 7.02 -5.33 7.11
CA PHE A 180 6.67 -6.61 6.46
C PHE A 180 5.53 -6.50 5.46
N LEU A 181 4.91 -5.33 5.34
CA LEU A 181 3.77 -5.11 4.47
C LEU A 181 4.19 -4.48 3.13
N PRO A 182 3.82 -5.07 1.99
CA PRO A 182 4.21 -4.55 0.68
C PRO A 182 3.72 -3.11 0.44
N MET A 183 2.53 -2.76 0.92
CA MET A 183 1.93 -1.44 0.72
C MET A 183 2.73 -0.32 1.42
N SER A 184 3.36 -0.60 2.54
CA SER A 184 4.22 0.37 3.25
C SER A 184 5.38 0.84 2.37
N HIS A 185 6.09 -0.11 1.75
CA HIS A 185 7.18 0.18 0.82
C HIS A 185 6.68 0.91 -0.44
N VAL A 186 5.47 0.58 -0.91
CA VAL A 186 4.85 1.25 -2.07
C VAL A 186 4.55 2.71 -1.76
N VAL A 187 3.93 3.00 -0.63
CA VAL A 187 3.57 4.38 -0.22
C VAL A 187 4.84 5.23 -0.08
N ASP A 188 5.87 4.73 0.57
CA ASP A 188 7.13 5.45 0.77
C ASP A 188 7.88 5.70 -0.55
N ALA A 189 7.91 4.72 -1.44
CA ALA A 189 8.52 4.86 -2.76
C ALA A 189 7.74 5.85 -3.64
N LEU A 190 6.40 5.79 -3.66
CA LEU A 190 5.56 6.70 -4.42
C LEU A 190 5.70 8.14 -3.95
N ARG A 191 5.76 8.39 -2.63
CA ARG A 191 6.04 9.72 -2.11
C ARG A 191 7.30 10.30 -2.74
N ARG A 192 8.40 9.55 -2.77
CA ARG A 192 9.68 10.00 -3.33
C ARG A 192 9.67 10.15 -4.85
N LEU A 193 8.97 9.28 -5.56
CA LEU A 193 8.82 9.37 -7.02
C LEU A 193 7.98 10.57 -7.45
N ILE A 194 6.92 10.88 -6.69
CA ILE A 194 6.03 12.01 -6.98
C ILE A 194 6.66 13.33 -6.56
N THR A 195 7.25 13.42 -5.37
CA THR A 195 7.82 14.68 -4.84
C THR A 195 9.28 14.90 -5.18
N GLY A 196 9.99 13.93 -5.78
CA GLY A 196 11.38 14.10 -6.23
C GLY A 196 12.46 13.81 -5.19
N GLY A 197 12.17 12.98 -4.18
CA GLY A 197 13.13 12.60 -3.13
C GLY A 197 14.22 11.62 -3.56
N ASP A 198 14.99 11.12 -2.57
CA ASP A 198 16.04 10.10 -2.75
C ASP A 198 15.48 8.79 -3.31
N LEU A 199 16.23 8.15 -4.22
CA LEU A 199 15.87 6.91 -4.89
C LEU A 199 16.26 5.63 -4.13
N GLY A 200 17.09 5.71 -3.09
CA GLY A 200 17.50 4.54 -2.32
C GLY A 200 16.32 3.70 -1.84
N PRO A 201 15.32 4.29 -1.14
CA PRO A 201 14.12 3.57 -0.73
C PRO A 201 13.23 3.07 -1.88
N VAL A 202 13.28 3.72 -3.06
CA VAL A 202 12.56 3.24 -4.25
C VAL A 202 13.16 1.93 -4.75
N TRP A 203 14.49 1.83 -4.84
CA TRP A 203 15.17 0.60 -5.22
C TRP A 203 14.95 -0.52 -4.22
N LEU A 204 14.97 -0.20 -2.91
CA LEU A 204 14.60 -1.16 -1.86
C LEU A 204 13.17 -1.67 -2.05
N ALA A 205 12.21 -0.78 -2.29
CA ALA A 205 10.83 -1.15 -2.54
C ALA A 205 10.71 -2.05 -3.80
N CYS A 206 11.42 -1.75 -4.89
CA CYS A 206 11.46 -2.60 -6.07
C CYS A 206 11.98 -4.00 -5.75
N ALA A 207 13.06 -4.13 -4.99
CA ALA A 207 13.62 -5.41 -4.59
C ALA A 207 12.63 -6.21 -3.70
N VAL A 208 12.02 -5.56 -2.71
CA VAL A 208 11.03 -6.16 -1.81
C VAL A 208 9.81 -6.64 -2.59
N LEU A 209 9.24 -5.80 -3.47
CA LEU A 209 8.06 -6.17 -4.27
C LEU A 209 8.36 -7.30 -5.25
N THR A 210 9.55 -7.31 -5.86
CA THR A 210 9.99 -8.42 -6.70
C THR A 210 10.12 -9.71 -5.90
N GLY A 211 10.67 -9.63 -4.69
CA GLY A 211 10.73 -10.76 -3.76
C GLY A 211 9.34 -11.30 -3.40
N PHE A 212 8.39 -10.42 -3.05
CA PHE A 212 7.00 -10.82 -2.79
C PHE A 212 6.33 -11.46 -4.00
N THR A 213 6.55 -10.89 -5.19
CA THR A 213 6.01 -11.44 -6.45
C THR A 213 6.53 -12.86 -6.70
N ALA A 214 7.85 -13.04 -6.63
CA ALA A 214 8.49 -14.33 -6.83
C ALA A 214 8.01 -15.37 -5.79
N ALA A 215 7.97 -14.99 -4.51
CA ALA A 215 7.50 -15.86 -3.43
C ALA A 215 6.03 -16.25 -3.62
N ALA A 216 5.16 -15.29 -3.93
CA ALA A 216 3.73 -15.54 -4.14
C ALA A 216 3.48 -16.45 -5.34
N LEU A 217 4.20 -16.24 -6.46
CA LEU A 217 4.10 -17.12 -7.63
C LEU A 217 4.64 -18.53 -7.34
N ALA A 218 5.74 -18.65 -6.60
CA ALA A 218 6.28 -19.94 -6.17
C ALA A 218 5.28 -20.69 -5.28
N LEU A 219 4.68 -20.01 -4.31
CA LEU A 219 3.65 -20.57 -3.43
C LEU A 219 2.38 -20.94 -4.20
N THR A 220 2.01 -20.16 -5.23
CA THR A 220 0.90 -20.51 -6.14
C THR A 220 1.21 -21.76 -6.96
N ALA A 221 2.43 -21.88 -7.47
CA ALA A 221 2.87 -23.08 -8.19
C ALA A 221 2.85 -24.32 -7.29
N LEU A 222 3.27 -24.18 -6.01
CA LEU A 222 3.16 -25.26 -5.02
C LEU A 222 1.70 -25.64 -4.73
N ALA A 223 0.81 -24.64 -4.63
CA ALA A 223 -0.61 -24.89 -4.44
C ALA A 223 -1.22 -25.61 -5.66
N ALA A 224 -0.81 -25.22 -6.89
CA ALA A 224 -1.21 -25.90 -8.12
C ALA A 224 -0.74 -27.37 -8.15
N ARG A 225 0.54 -27.60 -7.80
CA ARG A 225 1.12 -28.97 -7.73
C ARG A 225 0.34 -29.88 -6.76
N ARG A 226 -0.03 -29.36 -5.59
CA ARG A 226 -0.81 -30.13 -4.61
C ARG A 226 -2.22 -30.48 -5.12
N ARG A 227 -2.79 -29.70 -6.02
CA ARG A 227 -4.10 -29.96 -6.64
C ARG A 227 -4.04 -30.91 -7.80
N GLN A 228 -2.87 -31.14 -8.40
CA GLN A 228 -2.64 -32.12 -9.48
C GLN A 228 -2.43 -33.54 -8.96
N VAL A 229 -2.11 -33.72 -7.68
CA VAL A 229 -1.95 -35.04 -7.07
C VAL A 229 -3.34 -35.62 -6.79
N TRP A 230 -3.75 -36.58 -7.61
CA TRP A 230 -4.96 -37.35 -7.41
C TRP A 230 -4.68 -38.42 -6.32
N THR A 231 -5.37 -38.36 -5.20
CA THR A 231 -5.37 -39.42 -4.18
C THR A 231 -6.48 -40.40 -4.52
N LEU A 232 -6.25 -41.70 -4.22
CA LEU A 232 -7.24 -42.78 -4.42
C LEU A 232 -8.62 -42.43 -3.83
N ASN A 233 -8.67 -41.77 -2.68
CA ASN A 233 -9.92 -41.33 -2.03
C ASN A 233 -10.69 -40.25 -2.83
N ARG A 234 -10.07 -39.58 -3.81
CA ARG A 234 -10.77 -38.64 -4.72
C ARG A 234 -11.27 -39.33 -5.99
N LEU A 235 -10.70 -40.49 -6.33
CA LEU A 235 -11.13 -41.31 -7.48
C LEU A 235 -12.35 -42.17 -7.15
N HIS A 236 -12.48 -42.55 -5.88
CA HIS A 236 -13.62 -43.31 -5.39
C HIS A 236 -14.22 -42.56 -4.19
N PRO A 237 -15.14 -41.61 -4.42
CA PRO A 237 -15.95 -41.09 -3.31
C PRO A 237 -16.76 -42.24 -2.75
N GLU A 238 -16.63 -42.48 -1.42
CA GLU A 238 -17.49 -43.45 -0.76
C GLU A 238 -18.94 -43.05 -1.04
N LEU A 239 -19.64 -43.90 -1.78
CA LEU A 239 -21.07 -43.79 -1.95
C LEU A 239 -21.70 -44.05 -0.58
N SER A 240 -22.04 -43.00 0.15
CA SER A 240 -22.91 -43.10 1.32
C SER A 240 -24.29 -43.51 0.80
N LEU A 241 -24.60 -44.81 0.92
CA LEU A 241 -25.93 -45.35 0.77
C LEU A 241 -26.80 -44.93 1.95
#